data_79d14492e8a3a9c8fddfdcf29ec4ecd5
#
_entry.id   79d14492e8a3a9c8fddfdcf29ec4ecd5
#
_cell.length_a   1.000
_cell.length_b   1.000
_cell.length_c   1.000
_cell.angle_alpha   90.00
_cell.angle_beta   90.00
_cell.angle_gamma   90.00
#
_symmetry.space_group_name_H-M   'P 1'
#
loop_
_entity.id
_entity.type
_entity.pdbx_description
1 polymer ?
#
loop_
_entity_poly.entity_id
_entity_poly.type
_entity_poly.pdbx_seq_one_letter_code
_entity_poly.pdbx_strand_id
1 'polypeptide(L)'
;MVNLNKELEIPGSDSFFQEVLNSVGIGIISLNSNQSIKLVNLETLNIFGYKQEEIENNNIKFLFHSTEHKKLKTYLSTANNLQNNTLHPRVELTGIHKDKSTFPVELTISNNTHNENCINTLILRDITKSKQVEEELKYQAYFDQLTEIPNRTLFIDRAETALNQAKRANEGLGIIFIDLDEFKEINDSLGHDGGDIMLKIISQRLINSARKSDTVSRRGGDEFTILMPRLNHIEDAAKLAERILESNKEPIKLKEELVYPKTSIGISVFPEDGDSIDILIQNADKAMYQAKVSGKNQYAIFQSKN
;
A
#
# COMPACT_ATOMS: atom_id res chain seq x y z
N MET A 1 -50.20 -4.83 31.05
CA MET A 1 -50.06 -5.29 29.66
C MET A 1 -50.22 -4.08 28.77
N VAL A 2 -49.13 -3.46 28.32
CA VAL A 2 -49.15 -2.32 27.42
C VAL A 2 -49.17 -2.87 26.01
N ASN A 3 -50.19 -2.52 25.26
CA ASN A 3 -50.43 -2.98 23.89
C ASN A 3 -49.42 -2.30 22.94
N LEU A 4 -48.42 -3.06 22.48
CA LEU A 4 -47.31 -2.59 21.62
C LEU A 4 -47.62 -2.70 20.11
N ASN A 5 -48.88 -2.70 19.71
CA ASN A 5 -49.31 -2.65 18.31
C ASN A 5 -49.86 -1.26 17.95
N LYS A 6 -49.06 -0.21 18.06
CA LYS A 6 -49.25 0.98 17.25
C LYS A 6 -48.39 0.83 16.01
N GLU A 7 -48.99 0.33 14.92
CA GLU A 7 -48.45 0.53 13.57
C GLU A 7 -48.22 2.04 13.39
N LEU A 8 -46.96 2.42 13.26
CA LEU A 8 -46.58 3.76 12.82
C LEU A 8 -47.01 3.87 11.35
N GLU A 9 -48.21 4.33 11.10
CA GLU A 9 -48.60 4.86 9.79
C GLU A 9 -47.74 6.11 9.53
N ILE A 10 -46.63 5.95 8.81
CA ILE A 10 -45.84 7.06 8.30
C ILE A 10 -46.56 7.54 7.04
N PRO A 11 -47.15 8.75 7.02
CA PRO A 11 -47.79 9.29 5.82
C PRO A 11 -46.72 9.50 4.74
N GLY A 12 -46.91 8.92 3.55
CA GLY A 12 -45.97 9.01 2.45
C GLY A 12 -44.84 7.95 2.48
N SER A 13 -45.14 6.73 2.97
CA SER A 13 -44.17 5.66 3.12
C SER A 13 -43.28 5.43 1.90
N ASP A 14 -43.83 5.51 0.69
CA ASP A 14 -43.04 5.26 -0.54
C ASP A 14 -42.02 6.37 -0.83
N SER A 15 -42.34 7.65 -0.63
CA SER A 15 -41.41 8.76 -0.83
C SER A 15 -40.34 8.79 0.26
N PHE A 16 -40.70 8.53 1.50
CA PHE A 16 -39.75 8.44 2.62
C PHE A 16 -38.77 7.28 2.46
N PHE A 17 -39.23 6.10 2.08
CA PHE A 17 -38.35 4.96 1.77
C PHE A 17 -37.41 5.25 0.60
N GLN A 18 -37.89 5.90 -0.45
CA GLN A 18 -37.08 6.34 -1.59
C GLN A 18 -35.99 7.33 -1.14
N GLU A 19 -36.33 8.32 -0.31
CA GLU A 19 -35.32 9.26 0.22
C GLU A 19 -34.28 8.57 1.09
N VAL A 20 -34.70 7.67 1.98
CA VAL A 20 -33.74 6.89 2.80
C VAL A 20 -32.85 6.04 1.93
N LEU A 21 -33.36 5.30 0.95
CA LEU A 21 -32.58 4.47 0.04
C LEU A 21 -31.63 5.29 -0.82
N ASN A 22 -31.99 6.53 -1.16
CA ASN A 22 -31.12 7.42 -1.93
C ASN A 22 -30.06 8.14 -1.08
N SER A 23 -30.28 8.27 0.25
CA SER A 23 -29.36 8.98 1.15
C SER A 23 -28.19 8.13 1.66
N VAL A 24 -28.27 6.80 1.52
CA VAL A 24 -27.34 5.86 2.17
C VAL A 24 -26.04 5.63 1.33
N GLY A 25 -25.96 6.16 0.10
CA GLY A 25 -24.77 5.96 -0.78
C GLY A 25 -24.56 4.48 -1.15
N ILE A 26 -25.66 3.72 -1.23
CA ILE A 26 -25.65 2.28 -1.55
C ILE A 26 -26.56 2.04 -2.76
N GLY A 27 -26.01 1.41 -3.78
CA GLY A 27 -26.79 0.95 -4.93
C GLY A 27 -27.66 -0.25 -4.57
N ILE A 28 -28.93 -0.21 -5.00
CA ILE A 28 -29.88 -1.31 -4.80
C ILE A 28 -30.44 -1.71 -6.16
N ILE A 29 -30.37 -3.00 -6.45
CA ILE A 29 -30.90 -3.59 -7.68
C ILE A 29 -31.82 -4.76 -7.31
N SER A 30 -33.04 -4.75 -7.81
CA SER A 30 -33.95 -5.91 -7.74
C SER A 30 -33.92 -6.67 -9.05
N LEU A 31 -33.73 -7.98 -8.99
CA LEU A 31 -33.71 -8.88 -10.14
C LEU A 31 -34.94 -9.77 -10.17
N ASN A 32 -35.39 -10.07 -11.38
CA ASN A 32 -36.37 -11.16 -11.60
C ASN A 32 -35.65 -12.53 -11.64
N SER A 33 -36.43 -13.62 -11.76
CA SER A 33 -35.93 -14.99 -11.84
C SER A 33 -34.95 -15.24 -13.00
N ASN A 34 -35.02 -14.44 -14.06
CA ASN A 34 -34.15 -14.53 -15.23
C ASN A 34 -32.88 -13.68 -15.11
N GLN A 35 -32.60 -13.13 -13.92
CA GLN A 35 -31.46 -12.24 -13.66
C GLN A 35 -31.53 -10.91 -14.44
N SER A 36 -32.70 -10.52 -14.91
CA SER A 36 -32.90 -9.19 -15.50
C SER A 36 -33.23 -8.17 -14.42
N ILE A 37 -32.73 -6.97 -14.58
CA ILE A 37 -32.92 -5.84 -13.66
C ILE A 37 -34.37 -5.36 -13.75
N LYS A 38 -35.08 -5.39 -12.64
CA LYS A 38 -36.46 -4.95 -12.54
C LYS A 38 -36.59 -3.56 -11.94
N LEU A 39 -35.76 -3.26 -10.95
CA LEU A 39 -35.77 -1.98 -10.25
C LEU A 39 -34.36 -1.61 -9.80
N VAL A 40 -34.06 -0.34 -9.84
CA VAL A 40 -32.83 0.25 -9.32
C VAL A 40 -33.16 1.53 -8.55
N ASN A 41 -32.33 1.84 -7.54
CA ASN A 41 -32.39 3.16 -6.89
C ASN A 41 -31.50 4.17 -7.62
N LEU A 42 -31.66 5.46 -7.27
CA LEU A 42 -30.89 6.55 -7.88
C LEU A 42 -29.37 6.35 -7.72
N GLU A 43 -28.95 5.83 -6.57
CA GLU A 43 -27.51 5.61 -6.32
C GLU A 43 -26.90 4.56 -7.26
N THR A 44 -27.64 3.50 -7.62
CA THR A 44 -27.19 2.57 -8.66
C THR A 44 -26.96 3.27 -10.00
N LEU A 45 -27.84 4.19 -10.38
CA LEU A 45 -27.69 4.97 -11.61
C LEU A 45 -26.45 5.85 -11.57
N ASN A 46 -26.20 6.50 -10.42
CA ASN A 46 -25.00 7.32 -10.19
C ASN A 46 -23.72 6.49 -10.25
N ILE A 47 -23.68 5.34 -9.55
CA ILE A 47 -22.52 4.46 -9.50
C ILE A 47 -22.13 3.98 -10.89
N PHE A 48 -23.06 3.56 -11.74
CA PHE A 48 -22.76 3.02 -13.06
C PHE A 48 -22.82 4.03 -14.21
N GLY A 49 -23.35 5.24 -13.96
CA GLY A 49 -23.45 6.32 -14.96
C GLY A 49 -24.54 6.10 -16.03
N TYR A 50 -25.53 5.27 -15.75
CA TYR A 50 -26.64 5.00 -16.67
C TYR A 50 -27.90 5.78 -16.28
N LYS A 51 -28.79 5.98 -17.25
CA LYS A 51 -30.18 6.39 -16.99
C LYS A 51 -31.03 5.15 -16.72
N GLN A 52 -32.14 5.33 -16.02
CA GLN A 52 -33.06 4.24 -15.63
C GLN A 52 -33.53 3.42 -16.84
N GLU A 53 -33.92 4.09 -17.90
CA GLU A 53 -34.39 3.47 -19.16
C GLU A 53 -33.33 2.60 -19.86
N GLU A 54 -32.06 2.89 -19.61
CA GLU A 54 -30.93 2.17 -20.21
C GLU A 54 -30.54 0.92 -19.42
N ILE A 55 -30.94 0.85 -18.13
CA ILE A 55 -30.52 -0.23 -17.23
C ILE A 55 -31.62 -1.27 -17.02
N GLU A 56 -32.89 -0.85 -17.04
CA GLU A 56 -34.05 -1.72 -16.82
C GLU A 56 -34.15 -2.81 -17.91
N ASN A 57 -34.64 -3.97 -17.49
CA ASN A 57 -34.78 -5.18 -18.32
C ASN A 57 -33.49 -5.79 -18.90
N ASN A 58 -32.33 -5.16 -18.70
CA ASN A 58 -31.06 -5.75 -19.06
C ASN A 58 -30.65 -6.84 -18.07
N ASN A 59 -29.87 -7.81 -18.54
CA ASN A 59 -29.32 -8.83 -17.63
C ASN A 59 -28.24 -8.17 -16.76
N ILE A 60 -28.23 -8.48 -15.46
CA ILE A 60 -27.30 -7.91 -14.47
C ILE A 60 -25.83 -7.99 -14.88
N LYS A 61 -25.46 -8.99 -15.67
CA LYS A 61 -24.07 -9.20 -16.13
C LYS A 61 -23.51 -8.01 -16.91
N PHE A 62 -24.35 -7.19 -17.55
CA PHE A 62 -23.87 -6.09 -18.36
C PHE A 62 -23.20 -4.98 -17.52
N LEU A 63 -23.47 -4.94 -16.21
CA LEU A 63 -22.85 -4.02 -15.25
C LEU A 63 -21.47 -4.48 -14.78
N PHE A 64 -21.05 -5.71 -15.11
CA PHE A 64 -19.81 -6.29 -14.60
C PHE A 64 -18.88 -6.71 -15.73
N HIS A 65 -17.59 -6.63 -15.49
CA HIS A 65 -16.57 -7.05 -16.43
C HIS A 65 -16.74 -8.55 -16.79
N SER A 66 -16.46 -8.91 -18.03
CA SER A 66 -16.70 -10.27 -18.55
C SER A 66 -15.96 -11.36 -17.77
N THR A 67 -14.79 -11.06 -17.22
CA THR A 67 -14.01 -11.97 -16.35
C THR A 67 -14.76 -12.33 -15.07
N GLU A 68 -15.67 -11.48 -14.60
CA GLU A 68 -16.43 -11.67 -13.36
C GLU A 68 -17.73 -12.45 -13.57
N HIS A 69 -18.17 -12.67 -14.80
CA HIS A 69 -19.47 -13.29 -15.09
C HIS A 69 -19.62 -14.71 -14.50
N LYS A 70 -18.53 -15.49 -14.46
CA LYS A 70 -18.55 -16.82 -13.84
C LYS A 70 -18.73 -16.72 -12.32
N LYS A 71 -17.98 -15.82 -11.69
CA LYS A 71 -18.03 -15.56 -10.25
C LYS A 71 -19.41 -15.03 -9.84
N LEU A 72 -19.95 -14.06 -10.58
CA LEU A 72 -21.28 -13.50 -10.38
C LEU A 72 -22.37 -14.60 -10.52
N LYS A 73 -22.32 -15.44 -11.57
CA LYS A 73 -23.27 -16.55 -11.77
C LYS A 73 -23.26 -17.52 -10.59
N THR A 74 -22.07 -17.93 -10.13
CA THR A 74 -21.93 -18.81 -8.97
C THR A 74 -22.50 -18.15 -7.73
N TYR A 75 -22.21 -16.90 -7.49
CA TYR A 75 -22.69 -16.15 -6.34
C TYR A 75 -24.22 -16.01 -6.33
N LEU A 76 -24.83 -15.66 -7.46
CA LEU A 76 -26.28 -15.60 -7.62
C LEU A 76 -26.97 -16.98 -7.43
N SER A 77 -26.35 -18.07 -7.90
CA SER A 77 -26.91 -19.42 -7.74
C SER A 77 -26.83 -19.92 -6.30
N THR A 78 -25.78 -19.59 -5.58
CA THR A 78 -25.62 -19.92 -4.15
C THR A 78 -26.68 -19.20 -3.32
N ALA A 79 -26.99 -17.97 -3.69
CA ALA A 79 -28.02 -17.17 -3.05
C ALA A 79 -29.41 -17.84 -3.09
N ASN A 80 -29.76 -18.44 -4.20
CA ASN A 80 -31.08 -19.09 -4.38
C ASN A 80 -31.27 -20.33 -3.50
N ASN A 81 -30.21 -20.89 -2.92
CA ASN A 81 -30.25 -22.11 -2.11
C ASN A 81 -30.29 -21.87 -0.60
N LEU A 82 -30.26 -20.61 -0.15
CA LEU A 82 -30.30 -20.25 1.28
C LEU A 82 -31.71 -19.85 1.73
N GLN A 83 -31.92 -19.86 3.06
CA GLN A 83 -33.19 -19.48 3.67
C GLN A 83 -33.52 -18.03 3.37
N ASN A 84 -34.84 -17.73 3.24
CA ASN A 84 -35.35 -16.37 3.05
C ASN A 84 -34.82 -15.40 4.09
N ASN A 85 -34.57 -14.16 3.70
CA ASN A 85 -34.12 -13.04 4.55
C ASN A 85 -32.68 -13.16 5.12
N THR A 86 -31.81 -13.98 4.53
CA THR A 86 -30.41 -14.01 4.90
C THR A 86 -29.57 -13.17 3.94
N LEU A 87 -28.68 -12.33 4.51
CA LEU A 87 -27.65 -11.63 3.74
C LEU A 87 -26.50 -12.59 3.44
N HIS A 88 -26.13 -12.68 2.18
CA HIS A 88 -24.97 -13.45 1.76
C HIS A 88 -23.63 -12.78 2.13
N PRO A 89 -22.54 -13.55 2.29
CA PRO A 89 -21.21 -12.98 2.41
C PRO A 89 -20.93 -12.02 1.25
N ARG A 90 -20.23 -10.94 1.55
CA ARG A 90 -19.83 -9.95 0.56
C ARG A 90 -18.89 -10.54 -0.48
N VAL A 91 -19.05 -10.11 -1.71
CA VAL A 91 -18.15 -10.45 -2.81
C VAL A 91 -17.69 -9.18 -3.51
N GLU A 92 -16.40 -9.08 -3.78
CA GLU A 92 -15.86 -8.01 -4.60
C GLU A 92 -15.84 -8.44 -6.07
N LEU A 93 -16.30 -7.57 -6.93
CA LEU A 93 -16.34 -7.73 -8.38
C LEU A 93 -15.83 -6.46 -9.06
N THR A 94 -15.54 -6.55 -10.36
CA THR A 94 -15.21 -5.42 -11.20
C THR A 94 -16.45 -4.93 -11.93
N GLY A 95 -16.96 -3.76 -11.58
CA GLY A 95 -18.04 -3.06 -12.28
C GLY A 95 -17.57 -2.37 -13.53
N ILE A 96 -18.47 -2.07 -14.46
CA ILE A 96 -18.23 -1.30 -15.68
C ILE A 96 -19.17 -0.12 -15.73
N HIS A 97 -18.63 1.09 -15.78
CA HIS A 97 -19.40 2.30 -16.06
C HIS A 97 -19.89 2.36 -17.52
N LYS A 98 -20.84 3.23 -17.77
CA LYS A 98 -21.35 3.49 -19.13
C LYS A 98 -20.24 3.91 -20.11
N ASP A 99 -19.23 4.64 -19.67
CA ASP A 99 -18.07 5.07 -20.46
C ASP A 99 -17.02 3.97 -20.67
N LYS A 100 -17.29 2.74 -20.20
CA LYS A 100 -16.41 1.55 -20.24
C LYS A 100 -15.24 1.56 -19.29
N SER A 101 -15.09 2.56 -18.43
CA SER A 101 -14.14 2.50 -17.32
C SER A 101 -14.57 1.44 -16.31
N THR A 102 -13.60 0.87 -15.60
CA THR A 102 -13.84 -0.20 -14.61
C THR A 102 -13.56 0.29 -13.20
N PHE A 103 -14.30 -0.22 -12.24
CA PHE A 103 -14.14 0.13 -10.83
C PHE A 103 -14.46 -1.08 -9.92
N PRO A 104 -13.89 -1.15 -8.72
CA PRO A 104 -14.19 -2.20 -7.76
C PRO A 104 -15.54 -1.95 -7.08
N VAL A 105 -16.40 -2.96 -7.09
CA VAL A 105 -17.71 -2.92 -6.43
C VAL A 105 -17.85 -4.09 -5.46
N GLU A 106 -18.31 -3.78 -4.25
CA GLU A 106 -18.73 -4.77 -3.26
C GLU A 106 -20.20 -5.09 -3.47
N LEU A 107 -20.53 -6.37 -3.57
CA LEU A 107 -21.86 -6.89 -3.80
C LEU A 107 -22.30 -7.79 -2.66
N THR A 108 -23.52 -7.57 -2.17
CA THR A 108 -24.24 -8.46 -1.24
C THR A 108 -25.59 -8.78 -1.83
N ILE A 109 -26.06 -10.02 -1.62
CA ILE A 109 -27.40 -10.46 -2.08
C ILE A 109 -28.27 -10.78 -0.89
N SER A 110 -29.53 -10.39 -0.98
CA SER A 110 -30.61 -10.84 -0.11
C SER A 110 -31.71 -11.48 -0.95
N ASN A 111 -32.16 -12.65 -0.52
CA ASN A 111 -33.29 -13.35 -1.14
C ASN A 111 -34.54 -13.06 -0.38
N ASN A 112 -35.58 -12.68 -1.09
CA ASN A 112 -36.93 -12.55 -0.57
C ASN A 112 -37.92 -13.31 -1.46
N THR A 113 -38.73 -14.16 -0.88
CA THR A 113 -39.87 -14.76 -1.58
C THR A 113 -41.11 -13.94 -1.28
N HIS A 114 -41.66 -13.28 -2.30
CA HIS A 114 -42.94 -12.61 -2.23
C HIS A 114 -43.88 -13.22 -3.28
N ASN A 115 -45.02 -13.76 -2.84
CA ASN A 115 -46.05 -14.35 -3.72
C ASN A 115 -45.51 -15.40 -4.71
N GLU A 116 -44.79 -16.42 -4.22
CA GLU A 116 -44.19 -17.52 -5.01
C GLU A 116 -43.09 -17.08 -6.02
N ASN A 117 -42.75 -15.79 -6.11
CA ASN A 117 -41.66 -15.28 -6.92
C ASN A 117 -40.44 -15.01 -6.06
N CYS A 118 -39.32 -15.62 -6.40
CA CYS A 118 -38.03 -15.32 -5.78
C CYS A 118 -37.50 -14.00 -6.34
N ILE A 119 -37.39 -12.99 -5.48
CA ILE A 119 -36.82 -11.67 -5.82
C ILE A 119 -35.43 -11.58 -5.18
N ASN A 120 -34.41 -11.50 -6.01
CA ASN A 120 -33.05 -11.27 -5.56
C ASN A 120 -32.81 -9.75 -5.46
N THR A 121 -32.53 -9.27 -4.26
CA THR A 121 -32.10 -7.89 -4.06
C THR A 121 -30.61 -7.84 -3.91
N LEU A 122 -29.95 -7.12 -4.81
CA LEU A 122 -28.52 -6.84 -4.77
C LEU A 122 -28.28 -5.51 -4.08
N ILE A 123 -27.35 -5.51 -3.16
CA ILE A 123 -26.84 -4.31 -2.48
C ILE A 123 -25.43 -4.11 -2.99
N LEU A 124 -25.15 -2.94 -3.58
CA LEU A 124 -23.89 -2.60 -4.23
C LEU A 124 -23.27 -1.40 -3.55
N ARG A 125 -21.97 -1.46 -3.40
CA ARG A 125 -21.18 -0.33 -2.90
C ARG A 125 -19.95 -0.14 -3.79
N ASP A 126 -19.76 1.05 -4.31
CA ASP A 126 -18.50 1.44 -4.91
C ASP A 126 -17.45 1.55 -3.80
N ILE A 127 -16.40 0.73 -3.91
CA ILE A 127 -15.31 0.68 -2.94
C ILE A 127 -14.02 1.30 -3.47
N THR A 128 -14.08 2.05 -4.58
CA THR A 128 -12.92 2.71 -5.19
C THR A 128 -12.18 3.58 -4.18
N LYS A 129 -12.90 4.49 -3.52
CA LYS A 129 -12.31 5.39 -2.52
C LYS A 129 -11.76 4.63 -1.32
N SER A 130 -12.45 3.60 -0.86
CA SER A 130 -11.97 2.78 0.26
C SER A 130 -10.67 2.05 -0.07
N LYS A 131 -10.58 1.48 -1.28
CA LYS A 131 -9.34 0.82 -1.75
C LYS A 131 -8.19 1.81 -1.96
N GLN A 132 -8.48 2.97 -2.53
CA GLN A 132 -7.46 4.03 -2.68
C GLN A 132 -6.88 4.44 -1.32
N VAL A 133 -7.75 4.69 -0.33
CA VAL A 133 -7.29 5.02 1.03
C VAL A 133 -6.52 3.86 1.66
N GLU A 134 -6.95 2.62 1.48
CA GLU A 134 -6.23 1.45 1.99
C GLU A 134 -4.84 1.31 1.34
N GLU A 135 -4.75 1.50 0.03
CA GLU A 135 -3.47 1.46 -0.69
C GLU A 135 -2.55 2.61 -0.28
N GLU A 136 -3.11 3.81 -0.10
CA GLU A 136 -2.36 4.97 0.39
C GLU A 136 -1.83 4.75 1.81
N LEU A 137 -2.67 4.21 2.72
CA LEU A 137 -2.24 3.86 4.07
C LEU A 137 -1.15 2.77 4.07
N LYS A 138 -1.27 1.76 3.21
CA LYS A 138 -0.22 0.76 3.03
C LYS A 138 1.07 1.39 2.52
N TYR A 139 0.96 2.29 1.54
CA TYR A 139 2.13 2.99 1.02
C TYR A 139 2.82 3.82 2.11
N GLN A 140 2.06 4.60 2.88
CA GLN A 140 2.57 5.39 4.01
C GLN A 140 3.21 4.52 5.11
N ALA A 141 2.66 3.31 5.36
CA ALA A 141 3.19 2.38 6.34
C ALA A 141 4.56 1.79 5.97
N TYR A 142 4.88 1.72 4.67
CA TYR A 142 6.06 1.01 4.16
C TYR A 142 7.08 1.89 3.43
N PHE A 143 6.72 3.11 3.02
CA PHE A 143 7.59 4.01 2.28
C PHE A 143 7.77 5.35 3.00
N ASP A 144 8.93 5.96 2.83
CA ASP A 144 9.21 7.33 3.28
C ASP A 144 8.55 8.33 2.34
N GLN A 145 7.70 9.21 2.88
CA GLN A 145 6.90 10.14 2.07
C GLN A 145 7.72 11.18 1.30
N LEU A 146 8.91 11.53 1.81
CA LEU A 146 9.76 12.53 1.17
C LEU A 146 10.53 11.95 -0.01
N THR A 147 11.16 10.78 0.21
CA THR A 147 12.12 10.17 -0.72
C THR A 147 11.53 9.02 -1.53
N GLU A 148 10.31 8.58 -1.19
CA GLU A 148 9.56 7.50 -1.84
C GLU A 148 10.27 6.12 -1.84
N ILE A 149 11.36 5.99 -1.09
CA ILE A 149 12.05 4.72 -0.89
C ILE A 149 11.48 3.97 0.32
N PRO A 150 11.73 2.67 0.48
CA PRO A 150 11.39 1.91 1.67
C PRO A 150 11.73 2.66 2.96
N ASN A 151 10.79 2.64 3.91
CA ASN A 151 11.03 3.16 5.25
C ASN A 151 11.65 2.08 6.16
N ARG A 152 11.88 2.41 7.44
CA ARG A 152 12.40 1.49 8.44
C ARG A 152 11.57 0.20 8.56
N THR A 153 10.25 0.28 8.49
CA THR A 153 9.35 -0.88 8.64
C THR A 153 9.54 -1.88 7.51
N LEU A 154 9.51 -1.41 6.26
CA LEU A 154 9.72 -2.28 5.10
C LEU A 154 11.15 -2.82 5.03
N PHE A 155 12.14 -2.03 5.47
CA PHE A 155 13.52 -2.50 5.55
C PHE A 155 13.66 -3.69 6.50
N ILE A 156 13.11 -3.61 7.71
CA ILE A 156 13.17 -4.70 8.71
C ILE A 156 12.50 -5.96 8.18
N ASP A 157 11.28 -5.86 7.63
CA ASP A 157 10.54 -6.98 7.06
C ASP A 157 11.35 -7.73 5.97
N ARG A 158 11.95 -6.96 5.05
CA ARG A 158 12.82 -7.53 4.00
C ARG A 158 14.09 -8.12 4.56
N ALA A 159 14.71 -7.46 5.53
CA ALA A 159 15.94 -7.92 6.15
C ALA A 159 15.74 -9.23 6.92
N GLU A 160 14.67 -9.38 7.70
CA GLU A 160 14.32 -10.63 8.37
C GLU A 160 14.07 -11.76 7.37
N THR A 161 13.35 -11.48 6.30
CA THR A 161 13.13 -12.44 5.21
C THR A 161 14.44 -12.88 4.58
N ALA A 162 15.34 -11.93 4.25
CA ALA A 162 16.64 -12.21 3.66
C ALA A 162 17.55 -12.98 4.64
N LEU A 163 17.56 -12.64 5.92
CA LEU A 163 18.34 -13.35 6.94
C LEU A 163 17.89 -14.81 7.09
N ASN A 164 16.56 -15.05 7.11
CA ASN A 164 16.03 -16.41 7.16
C ASN A 164 16.41 -17.24 5.91
N GLN A 165 16.49 -16.61 4.74
CA GLN A 165 16.96 -17.24 3.52
C GLN A 165 18.47 -17.52 3.59
N ALA A 166 19.28 -16.55 4.02
CA ALA A 166 20.71 -16.66 4.18
C ALA A 166 21.09 -17.81 5.13
N LYS A 167 20.42 -17.91 6.29
CA LYS A 167 20.60 -19.01 7.24
C LYS A 167 20.34 -20.40 6.62
N ARG A 168 19.29 -20.52 5.78
CA ARG A 168 18.94 -21.78 5.12
C ARG A 168 19.90 -22.16 4.00
N ALA A 169 20.36 -21.16 3.25
CA ALA A 169 21.26 -21.37 2.11
C ALA A 169 22.75 -21.35 2.49
N ASN A 170 23.09 -21.04 3.75
CA ASN A 170 24.45 -20.79 4.22
C ASN A 170 25.16 -19.70 3.40
N GLU A 171 24.42 -18.60 3.15
CA GLU A 171 24.87 -17.43 2.41
C GLU A 171 25.10 -16.24 3.35
N GLY A 172 25.93 -15.29 2.94
CA GLY A 172 26.13 -14.05 3.67
C GLY A 172 25.04 -13.01 3.41
N LEU A 173 24.93 -12.03 4.31
CA LEU A 173 24.06 -10.85 4.18
C LEU A 173 24.83 -9.64 4.70
N GLY A 174 24.73 -8.50 4.01
CA GLY A 174 25.35 -7.22 4.43
C GLY A 174 24.30 -6.20 4.85
N ILE A 175 24.59 -5.46 5.90
CA ILE A 175 23.87 -4.26 6.32
C ILE A 175 24.82 -3.07 6.24
N ILE A 176 24.40 -2.02 5.52
CA ILE A 176 25.11 -0.74 5.47
C ILE A 176 24.27 0.30 6.17
N PHE A 177 24.82 1.03 7.09
CA PHE A 177 24.24 2.18 7.76
C PHE A 177 24.93 3.46 7.29
N ILE A 178 24.15 4.47 6.90
CA ILE A 178 24.66 5.70 6.28
C ILE A 178 24.02 6.89 6.99
N ASP A 179 24.82 7.90 7.26
CA ASP A 179 24.39 9.16 7.83
C ASP A 179 25.02 10.32 7.06
N LEU A 180 24.22 11.37 6.80
CA LEU A 180 24.70 12.57 6.12
C LEU A 180 25.42 13.48 7.11
N ASP A 181 26.71 13.63 6.94
CA ASP A 181 27.52 14.52 7.78
C ASP A 181 27.05 15.98 7.60
N GLU A 182 26.90 16.69 8.74
CA GLU A 182 26.58 18.13 8.75
C GLU A 182 25.22 18.50 8.14
N PHE A 183 24.28 17.54 8.02
CA PHE A 183 22.96 17.78 7.44
C PHE A 183 22.15 18.85 8.19
N LYS A 184 22.34 18.95 9.51
CA LYS A 184 21.70 19.99 10.32
C LYS A 184 22.16 21.38 9.90
N GLU A 185 23.44 21.55 9.61
CA GLU A 185 24.01 22.85 9.18
C GLU A 185 23.44 23.28 7.82
N ILE A 186 23.18 22.29 6.93
CA ILE A 186 22.52 22.54 5.65
C ILE A 186 21.08 23.02 5.86
N ASN A 187 20.34 22.38 6.76
CA ASN A 187 18.98 22.84 7.11
C ASN A 187 19.00 24.24 7.74
N ASP A 188 19.97 24.52 8.60
CA ASP A 188 20.07 25.82 9.28
C ASP A 188 20.44 26.94 8.29
N SER A 189 21.23 26.66 7.24
CA SER A 189 21.67 27.66 6.24
C SER A 189 20.69 27.82 5.08
N LEU A 190 20.16 26.72 4.53
CA LEU A 190 19.35 26.71 3.29
C LEU A 190 17.86 26.49 3.55
N GLY A 191 17.48 26.22 4.80
CA GLY A 191 16.12 25.89 5.21
C GLY A 191 15.78 24.41 4.97
N HIS A 192 14.66 23.97 5.55
CA HIS A 192 14.19 22.58 5.41
C HIS A 192 13.94 22.17 3.96
N ASP A 193 13.47 23.08 3.10
CA ASP A 193 13.28 22.79 1.67
C ASP A 193 14.60 22.40 0.99
N GLY A 194 15.72 23.03 1.36
CA GLY A 194 17.05 22.68 0.86
C GLY A 194 17.48 21.28 1.30
N GLY A 195 17.26 20.96 2.58
CA GLY A 195 17.51 19.64 3.13
C GLY A 195 16.67 18.55 2.47
N ASP A 196 15.40 18.84 2.22
CA ASP A 196 14.47 17.91 1.56
C ASP A 196 14.92 17.58 0.11
N ILE A 197 15.35 18.58 -0.64
CA ILE A 197 15.93 18.37 -1.99
C ILE A 197 17.19 17.52 -1.89
N MET A 198 18.07 17.80 -0.94
CA MET A 198 19.28 17.01 -0.73
C MET A 198 18.95 15.53 -0.42
N LEU A 199 18.01 15.27 0.49
CA LEU A 199 17.59 13.93 0.84
C LEU A 199 17.05 13.15 -0.37
N LYS A 200 16.25 13.80 -1.24
CA LYS A 200 15.76 13.20 -2.48
C LYS A 200 16.88 12.84 -3.45
N ILE A 201 17.85 13.74 -3.63
CA ILE A 201 19.01 13.50 -4.52
C ILE A 201 19.90 12.38 -3.97
N ILE A 202 20.18 12.39 -2.67
CA ILE A 202 20.96 11.34 -2.03
C ILE A 202 20.25 9.99 -2.14
N SER A 203 18.96 9.91 -1.88
CA SER A 203 18.23 8.65 -2.03
C SER A 203 18.35 8.08 -3.46
N GLN A 204 18.28 8.94 -4.48
CA GLN A 204 18.46 8.53 -5.88
C GLN A 204 19.89 8.05 -6.17
N ARG A 205 20.92 8.73 -5.61
CA ARG A 205 22.33 8.29 -5.73
C ARG A 205 22.55 6.94 -5.08
N LEU A 206 21.95 6.70 -3.91
CA LEU A 206 22.02 5.41 -3.22
C LEU A 206 21.37 4.30 -4.05
N ILE A 207 20.18 4.54 -4.61
CA ILE A 207 19.48 3.59 -5.50
C ILE A 207 20.36 3.27 -6.72
N ASN A 208 20.93 4.28 -7.37
CA ASN A 208 21.78 4.10 -8.54
C ASN A 208 23.09 3.38 -8.23
N SER A 209 23.58 3.49 -6.99
CA SER A 209 24.78 2.79 -6.52
C SER A 209 24.49 1.34 -6.13
N ALA A 210 23.27 1.01 -5.70
CA ALA A 210 22.88 -0.32 -5.26
C ALA A 210 22.53 -1.25 -6.43
N ARG A 211 22.56 -2.57 -6.19
CA ARG A 211 22.07 -3.58 -7.15
C ARG A 211 20.56 -3.67 -7.05
N LYS A 212 19.88 -4.19 -8.09
CA LYS A 212 18.42 -4.40 -8.07
C LYS A 212 17.94 -5.33 -6.94
N SER A 213 18.80 -6.22 -6.46
CA SER A 213 18.56 -7.13 -5.34
C SER A 213 18.63 -6.44 -3.98
N ASP A 214 19.33 -5.30 -3.90
CA ASP A 214 19.55 -4.60 -2.66
C ASP A 214 18.33 -3.75 -2.29
N THR A 215 18.11 -3.52 -1.02
CA THR A 215 17.04 -2.64 -0.55
C THR A 215 17.66 -1.40 0.07
N VAL A 216 17.47 -0.26 -0.57
CA VAL A 216 17.80 1.06 -0.02
C VAL A 216 16.61 1.57 0.76
N SER A 217 16.83 2.10 1.97
CA SER A 217 15.75 2.65 2.80
C SER A 217 16.20 3.88 3.58
N ARG A 218 15.25 4.73 3.94
CA ARG A 218 15.46 5.86 4.86
C ARG A 218 14.83 5.53 6.21
N ARG A 219 15.62 5.65 7.28
CA ARG A 219 15.14 5.36 8.65
C ARG A 219 14.45 6.56 9.29
N GLY A 220 14.84 7.76 8.91
CA GLY A 220 14.34 9.04 9.39
C GLY A 220 15.46 10.08 9.43
N GLY A 221 15.12 11.36 9.41
CA GLY A 221 16.13 12.43 9.38
C GLY A 221 17.08 12.26 8.19
N ASP A 222 18.35 12.14 8.49
CA ASP A 222 19.49 12.00 7.58
C ASP A 222 20.08 10.57 7.52
N GLU A 223 19.41 9.59 8.15
CA GLU A 223 19.84 8.21 8.23
C GLU A 223 19.25 7.33 7.12
N PHE A 224 20.12 6.60 6.42
CA PHE A 224 19.77 5.60 5.43
C PHE A 224 20.34 4.23 5.76
N THR A 225 19.70 3.18 5.28
CA THR A 225 20.22 1.81 5.37
C THR A 225 20.12 1.09 4.05
N ILE A 226 21.09 0.21 3.79
CA ILE A 226 21.06 -0.68 2.62
C ILE A 226 21.19 -2.12 3.09
N LEU A 227 20.27 -2.96 2.65
CA LEU A 227 20.32 -4.40 2.79
C LEU A 227 20.93 -5.00 1.54
N MET A 228 21.95 -5.82 1.69
CA MET A 228 22.60 -6.58 0.62
C MET A 228 22.37 -8.08 0.84
N PRO A 229 21.31 -8.68 0.28
CA PRO A 229 21.11 -10.12 0.37
C PRO A 229 22.16 -10.87 -0.50
N ARG A 230 22.50 -12.09 -0.09
CA ARG A 230 23.47 -12.96 -0.80
C ARG A 230 24.83 -12.30 -0.99
N LEU A 231 25.41 -11.84 0.12
CA LEU A 231 26.74 -11.29 0.12
C LEU A 231 27.77 -12.43 0.07
N ASN A 232 28.59 -12.48 -0.96
CA ASN A 232 29.62 -13.50 -1.09
C ASN A 232 30.91 -13.11 -0.33
N HIS A 233 31.27 -11.85 -0.38
CA HIS A 233 32.49 -11.32 0.25
C HIS A 233 32.21 -9.92 0.83
N ILE A 234 32.82 -9.63 1.97
CA ILE A 234 32.69 -8.33 2.64
C ILE A 234 33.18 -7.17 1.75
N GLU A 235 34.14 -7.44 0.87
CA GLU A 235 34.66 -6.51 -0.11
C GLU A 235 33.55 -5.98 -1.06
N ASP A 236 32.50 -6.74 -1.31
CA ASP A 236 31.39 -6.27 -2.13
C ASP A 236 30.59 -5.15 -1.44
N ALA A 237 30.45 -5.22 -0.11
CA ALA A 237 29.86 -4.17 0.69
C ALA A 237 30.79 -2.94 0.77
N ALA A 238 32.08 -3.15 0.93
CA ALA A 238 33.07 -2.08 0.89
C ALA A 238 33.06 -1.35 -0.48
N LYS A 239 33.05 -2.08 -1.59
CA LYS A 239 32.92 -1.49 -2.95
C LYS A 239 31.63 -0.69 -3.14
N LEU A 240 30.52 -1.11 -2.52
CA LEU A 240 29.30 -0.32 -2.55
C LEU A 240 29.45 0.98 -1.76
N ALA A 241 30.05 0.93 -0.57
CA ALA A 241 30.35 2.12 0.22
C ALA A 241 31.27 3.10 -0.54
N GLU A 242 32.32 2.61 -1.20
CA GLU A 242 33.22 3.41 -2.05
C GLU A 242 32.45 4.08 -3.21
N ARG A 243 31.57 3.35 -3.89
CA ARG A 243 30.72 3.94 -4.96
C ARG A 243 29.82 5.04 -4.45
N ILE A 244 29.25 4.86 -3.26
CA ILE A 244 28.40 5.89 -2.62
C ILE A 244 29.24 7.13 -2.33
N LEU A 245 30.40 6.99 -1.71
CA LEU A 245 31.30 8.12 -1.42
C LEU A 245 31.75 8.83 -2.70
N GLU A 246 32.06 8.07 -3.77
CA GLU A 246 32.42 8.65 -5.06
C GLU A 246 31.26 9.42 -5.70
N SER A 247 30.04 8.88 -5.66
CA SER A 247 28.84 9.57 -6.18
C SER A 247 28.54 10.88 -5.46
N ASN A 248 28.94 11.00 -4.20
CA ASN A 248 28.74 12.20 -3.39
C ASN A 248 29.81 13.28 -3.60
N LYS A 249 30.85 13.01 -4.37
CA LYS A 249 31.77 14.07 -4.83
C LYS A 249 31.14 15.03 -5.84
N GLU A 250 30.06 14.61 -6.52
CA GLU A 250 29.31 15.48 -7.39
C GLU A 250 28.50 16.47 -6.55
N PRO A 251 28.64 17.79 -6.79
CA PRO A 251 27.88 18.79 -6.04
C PRO A 251 26.38 18.70 -6.34
N ILE A 252 25.61 19.11 -5.35
CA ILE A 252 24.16 19.31 -5.47
C ILE A 252 23.91 20.81 -5.52
N LYS A 253 23.22 21.28 -6.58
CA LYS A 253 22.78 22.67 -6.65
C LYS A 253 21.53 22.83 -5.78
N LEU A 254 21.67 23.53 -4.66
CA LEU A 254 20.60 23.90 -3.76
C LEU A 254 20.41 25.42 -3.83
N LYS A 255 19.31 25.88 -4.39
CA LYS A 255 19.12 27.31 -4.73
C LYS A 255 20.27 27.81 -5.62
N GLU A 256 21.04 28.77 -5.15
CA GLU A 256 22.21 29.31 -5.88
C GLU A 256 23.56 28.76 -5.39
N GLU A 257 23.54 27.83 -4.41
CA GLU A 257 24.74 27.26 -3.80
C GLU A 257 25.04 25.86 -4.31
N LEU A 258 26.31 25.53 -4.42
CA LEU A 258 26.81 24.17 -4.70
C LEU A 258 27.23 23.54 -3.38
N VAL A 259 26.49 22.50 -2.95
CA VAL A 259 26.77 21.73 -1.74
C VAL A 259 27.40 20.38 -2.11
N TYR A 260 28.47 20.02 -1.43
CA TYR A 260 29.15 18.73 -1.58
C TYR A 260 28.73 17.81 -0.43
N PRO A 261 27.85 16.85 -0.66
CA PRO A 261 27.39 15.97 0.42
C PRO A 261 28.55 15.11 0.95
N LYS A 262 28.60 14.97 2.26
CA LYS A 262 29.50 14.06 2.95
C LYS A 262 28.70 13.00 3.66
N THR A 263 29.18 11.77 3.71
CA THR A 263 28.48 10.67 4.35
C THR A 263 29.42 9.82 5.17
N SER A 264 29.03 9.46 6.37
CA SER A 264 29.68 8.45 7.18
C SER A 264 28.93 7.13 7.05
N ILE A 265 29.67 6.06 6.76
CA ILE A 265 29.11 4.75 6.40
C ILE A 265 29.65 3.68 7.33
N GLY A 266 28.77 2.84 7.87
CA GLY A 266 29.14 1.65 8.63
C GLY A 266 28.63 0.37 7.98
N ILE A 267 29.41 -0.68 8.04
CA ILE A 267 29.14 -1.97 7.42
C ILE A 267 29.19 -3.07 8.48
N SER A 268 28.21 -3.95 8.48
CA SER A 268 28.19 -5.20 9.21
C SER A 268 27.71 -6.35 8.33
N VAL A 269 28.17 -7.57 8.61
CA VAL A 269 27.86 -8.74 7.81
C VAL A 269 27.40 -9.92 8.65
N PHE A 270 26.46 -10.69 8.13
CA PHE A 270 26.08 -11.99 8.67
C PHE A 270 26.91 -13.08 7.97
N PRO A 271 27.38 -14.10 8.70
CA PRO A 271 27.14 -14.38 10.13
C PRO A 271 28.14 -13.73 11.10
N GLU A 272 29.21 -13.12 10.64
CA GLU A 272 30.38 -12.72 11.45
C GLU A 272 30.04 -11.67 12.50
N ASP A 273 29.19 -10.70 12.15
CA ASP A 273 28.88 -9.54 13.00
C ASP A 273 27.55 -9.65 13.75
N GLY A 274 26.85 -10.78 13.63
CA GLY A 274 25.61 -11.01 14.37
C GLY A 274 24.68 -12.02 13.70
N ASP A 275 23.74 -12.54 14.47
CA ASP A 275 22.79 -13.58 14.06
C ASP A 275 21.33 -13.10 13.97
N SER A 276 21.09 -11.82 14.25
CA SER A 276 19.80 -11.15 14.14
C SER A 276 19.93 -9.79 13.44
N ILE A 277 18.85 -9.32 12.85
CA ILE A 277 18.81 -8.04 12.13
C ILE A 277 19.09 -6.87 13.08
N ASP A 278 18.59 -6.91 14.30
CA ASP A 278 18.83 -5.85 15.29
C ASP A 278 20.32 -5.74 15.66
N ILE A 279 21.00 -6.87 15.86
CA ILE A 279 22.44 -6.89 16.14
C ILE A 279 23.24 -6.37 14.95
N LEU A 280 22.93 -6.81 13.75
CA LEU A 280 23.60 -6.36 12.54
C LEU A 280 23.43 -4.85 12.32
N ILE A 281 22.21 -4.32 12.47
CA ILE A 281 21.98 -2.88 12.38
C ILE A 281 22.75 -2.11 13.44
N GLN A 282 22.73 -2.59 14.69
CA GLN A 282 23.46 -1.93 15.78
C GLN A 282 24.97 -1.93 15.52
N ASN A 283 25.52 -3.00 14.95
CA ASN A 283 26.94 -3.10 14.67
C ASN A 283 27.34 -2.27 13.45
N ALA A 284 26.48 -2.17 12.41
CA ALA A 284 26.66 -1.22 11.32
C ALA A 284 26.62 0.23 11.82
N ASP A 285 25.69 0.59 12.73
CA ASP A 285 25.62 1.92 13.34
C ASP A 285 26.90 2.26 14.13
N LYS A 286 27.41 1.31 14.95
CA LYS A 286 28.69 1.50 15.66
C LYS A 286 29.86 1.75 14.69
N ALA A 287 29.91 1.02 13.58
CA ALA A 287 30.92 1.23 12.55
C ALA A 287 30.77 2.59 11.88
N MET A 288 29.56 3.02 11.56
CA MET A 288 29.26 4.35 11.04
C MET A 288 29.72 5.45 12.01
N TYR A 289 29.47 5.29 13.30
CA TYR A 289 29.95 6.21 14.32
C TYR A 289 31.49 6.27 14.37
N GLN A 290 32.19 5.13 14.21
CA GLN A 290 33.65 5.11 14.07
C GLN A 290 34.12 5.91 12.85
N ALA A 291 33.44 5.78 11.70
CA ALA A 291 33.74 6.59 10.51
C ALA A 291 33.58 8.09 10.80
N LYS A 292 32.54 8.51 11.52
CA LYS A 292 32.34 9.90 11.95
C LYS A 292 33.49 10.43 12.82
N VAL A 293 33.89 9.65 13.84
CA VAL A 293 34.98 10.04 14.77
C VAL A 293 36.34 10.08 14.08
N SER A 294 36.54 9.21 13.09
CA SER A 294 37.82 9.12 12.34
C SER A 294 37.99 10.15 11.22
N GLY A 295 37.07 11.15 11.12
CA GLY A 295 37.24 12.26 10.19
C GLY A 295 36.09 12.47 9.21
N LYS A 296 34.96 11.72 9.37
CA LYS A 296 33.77 11.81 8.52
C LYS A 296 34.05 11.43 7.04
N ASN A 297 33.05 11.45 6.19
CA ASN A 297 33.14 11.22 4.74
C ASN A 297 33.96 9.98 4.36
N GLN A 298 33.72 8.88 5.03
CA GLN A 298 34.39 7.60 4.87
C GLN A 298 33.53 6.45 5.32
N TYR A 299 33.99 5.23 5.09
CA TYR A 299 33.31 4.04 5.64
C TYR A 299 34.19 3.35 6.68
N ALA A 300 33.55 2.59 7.56
CA ALA A 300 34.20 1.64 8.45
C ALA A 300 33.41 0.32 8.43
N ILE A 301 34.15 -0.78 8.57
CA ILE A 301 33.63 -2.12 8.73
C ILE A 301 33.62 -2.41 10.21
N PHE A 302 32.51 -2.97 10.71
CA PHE A 302 32.42 -3.37 12.11
C PHE A 302 33.54 -4.40 12.42
N GLN A 303 34.19 -4.21 13.54
CA GLN A 303 35.17 -5.17 14.07
C GLN A 303 34.74 -5.47 15.50
N SER A 304 34.40 -6.73 15.77
CA SER A 304 34.22 -7.20 17.13
C SER A 304 35.56 -7.01 17.87
N LYS A 305 35.56 -6.17 18.92
CA LYS A 305 36.74 -6.14 19.80
C LYS A 305 36.81 -7.50 20.52
N ASN A 306 37.77 -8.32 20.15
CA ASN A 306 38.19 -9.48 20.94
C ASN A 306 38.58 -9.08 22.35
#